data_d18007247c5e940aa270343d8fa1018b
#
_entry.id   d18007247c5e940aa270343d8fa1018b
#
_cell.length_a   1.000
_cell.length_b   1.000
_cell.length_c   1.000
_cell.angle_alpha   90.00
_cell.angle_beta   90.00
_cell.angle_gamma   90.00
#
_symmetry.space_group_name_H-M   'P 1'
#
loop_
_entity.id
_entity.type
_entity.pdbx_description
1 polymer ?
#
loop_
_entity_poly.entity_id
_entity_poly.type
_entity_poly.pdbx_seq_one_letter_code
_entity_poly.pdbx_strand_id
1 'polypeptide(L)'
;DDAIIILDPVNQDVITAGLNNGVKTFVGGNCTVSLMLMSLGGLFAQDLVEWVSVATYQAASGGGARHMRELLSQMGQLHNHVAAELADPASAILDIERKVTSLTRSGELPVDNFGVPLAGSLIPWIDKQLDNG
;
A
#
# COMPACT_ATOMS: atom_id res chain seq x y z
N ASP A 1 21.76 -13.24 8.09
CA ASP A 1 21.56 -11.78 8.15
C ASP A 1 21.46 -11.36 9.60
N ASP A 2 22.34 -10.46 10.03
CA ASP A 2 22.49 -10.04 11.43
C ASP A 2 21.67 -8.76 11.72
N ALA A 3 20.66 -8.47 10.92
CA ALA A 3 19.82 -7.30 11.11
C ALA A 3 18.66 -7.57 12.07
N ILE A 4 18.36 -6.60 12.93
CA ILE A 4 17.23 -6.66 13.87
C ILE A 4 16.17 -5.65 13.44
N ILE A 5 14.92 -6.08 13.37
CA ILE A 5 13.77 -5.19 13.18
C ILE A 5 13.48 -4.49 14.51
N ILE A 6 13.37 -3.16 14.45
CA ILE A 6 12.99 -2.34 15.61
C ILE A 6 11.48 -2.23 15.68
N LEU A 7 10.91 -2.65 16.79
CA LEU A 7 9.50 -2.50 17.13
C LEU A 7 9.34 -2.17 18.62
N ASP A 8 10.04 -1.15 19.09
CA ASP A 8 9.99 -0.70 20.49
C ASP A 8 8.57 -0.13 20.81
N PRO A 9 7.95 -0.51 21.96
CA PRO A 9 8.50 -1.36 23.03
C PRO A 9 8.23 -2.87 22.86
N VAL A 10 7.59 -3.32 21.78
CA VAL A 10 7.09 -4.69 21.63
C VAL A 10 8.21 -5.75 21.68
N ASN A 11 9.38 -5.43 21.09
CA ASN A 11 10.52 -6.34 21.05
C ASN A 11 11.79 -5.77 21.70
N GLN A 12 11.63 -4.98 22.75
CA GLN A 12 12.72 -4.31 23.43
C GLN A 12 13.83 -5.27 23.88
N ASP A 13 13.46 -6.46 24.34
CA ASP A 13 14.41 -7.48 24.78
C ASP A 13 15.30 -7.97 23.63
N VAL A 14 14.72 -8.14 22.44
CA VAL A 14 15.47 -8.54 21.22
C VAL A 14 16.43 -7.43 20.81
N ILE A 15 15.99 -6.17 20.86
CA ILE A 15 16.83 -5.00 20.55
C ILE A 15 18.01 -4.93 21.54
N THR A 16 17.73 -5.06 22.85
CA THR A 16 18.74 -5.01 23.89
C THR A 16 19.75 -6.16 23.76
N ALA A 17 19.27 -7.37 23.50
CA ALA A 17 20.15 -8.52 23.25
C ALA A 17 21.03 -8.31 22.02
N GLY A 18 20.47 -7.74 20.94
CA GLY A 18 21.23 -7.41 19.74
C GLY A 18 22.35 -6.40 20.00
N LEU A 19 22.06 -5.34 20.74
CA LEU A 19 23.05 -4.34 21.14
C LEU A 19 24.18 -4.96 21.95
N ASN A 20 23.85 -5.81 22.93
CA ASN A 20 24.83 -6.50 23.77
C ASN A 20 25.71 -7.49 22.97
N ASN A 21 25.16 -8.07 21.90
CA ASN A 21 25.89 -8.99 21.00
C ASN A 21 26.63 -8.26 19.87
N GLY A 22 26.64 -6.93 19.87
CA GLY A 22 27.37 -6.12 18.89
C GLY A 22 26.72 -6.02 17.51
N VAL A 23 25.43 -6.29 17.39
CA VAL A 23 24.67 -6.07 16.15
C VAL A 23 24.69 -4.58 15.83
N LYS A 24 24.98 -4.26 14.56
CA LYS A 24 25.13 -2.87 14.08
C LYS A 24 24.04 -2.45 13.12
N THR A 25 23.25 -3.40 12.60
CA THR A 25 22.20 -3.13 11.63
C THR A 25 20.84 -3.28 12.27
N PHE A 26 20.12 -2.17 12.35
CA PHE A 26 18.75 -2.10 12.84
C PHE A 26 17.88 -1.50 11.75
N VAL A 27 16.73 -2.12 11.49
CA VAL A 27 15.82 -1.71 10.41
C VAL A 27 14.41 -1.48 10.95
N GLY A 28 13.71 -0.50 10.40
CA GLY A 28 12.28 -0.32 10.67
C GLY A 28 11.48 -1.45 10.07
N GLY A 29 10.43 -1.89 10.76
CA GLY A 29 9.49 -2.87 10.24
C GLY A 29 8.53 -2.26 9.22
N ASN A 30 7.69 -3.12 8.63
CA ASN A 30 6.57 -2.67 7.78
C ASN A 30 5.64 -1.75 8.59
N CYS A 31 5.29 -0.58 8.04
CA CYS A 31 4.54 0.45 8.75
C CYS A 31 3.19 -0.05 9.29
N THR A 32 2.40 -0.75 8.48
CA THR A 32 1.08 -1.27 8.86
C THR A 32 1.19 -2.35 9.92
N VAL A 33 2.10 -3.32 9.71
CA VAL A 33 2.33 -4.41 10.67
C VAL A 33 2.89 -3.88 11.99
N SER A 34 3.83 -2.93 11.94
CA SER A 34 4.40 -2.31 13.14
C SER A 34 3.33 -1.60 13.97
N LEU A 35 2.47 -0.80 13.34
CA LEU A 35 1.38 -0.12 14.05
C LEU A 35 0.38 -1.10 14.68
N MET A 36 0.04 -2.18 13.96
CA MET A 36 -0.83 -3.24 14.49
C MET A 36 -0.19 -3.92 15.72
N LEU A 37 1.06 -4.37 15.60
CA LEU A 37 1.75 -5.06 16.70
C LEU A 37 1.99 -4.15 17.90
N MET A 38 2.30 -2.87 17.68
CA MET A 38 2.41 -1.90 18.77
C MET A 38 1.08 -1.67 19.47
N SER A 39 -0.02 -1.61 18.72
CA SER A 39 -1.37 -1.43 19.28
C SER A 39 -1.85 -2.65 20.08
N LEU A 40 -1.49 -3.85 19.65
CA LEU A 40 -1.90 -5.12 20.27
C LEU A 40 -0.84 -5.70 21.20
N GLY A 41 0.34 -5.09 21.33
CA GLY A 41 1.48 -5.63 22.05
C GLY A 41 1.17 -6.04 23.49
N GLY A 42 0.37 -5.26 24.20
CA GLY A 42 -0.05 -5.59 25.57
C GLY A 42 -0.93 -6.84 25.67
N LEU A 43 -1.72 -7.14 24.63
CA LEU A 43 -2.54 -8.34 24.56
C LEU A 43 -1.67 -9.57 24.23
N PHE A 44 -0.75 -9.43 23.29
CA PHE A 44 0.21 -10.50 22.96
C PHE A 44 1.11 -10.85 24.15
N ALA A 45 1.59 -9.85 24.87
CA ALA A 45 2.44 -10.08 26.06
C ALA A 45 1.74 -10.84 27.19
N GLN A 46 0.43 -10.90 27.19
CA GLN A 46 -0.41 -11.59 28.19
C GLN A 46 -1.05 -12.87 27.63
N ASP A 47 -0.64 -13.34 26.45
CA ASP A 47 -1.21 -14.51 25.76
C ASP A 47 -2.75 -14.46 25.61
N LEU A 48 -3.31 -13.27 25.42
CA LEU A 48 -4.75 -13.05 25.29
C LEU A 48 -5.25 -13.12 23.83
N VAL A 49 -4.34 -13.28 22.87
CA VAL A 49 -4.66 -13.34 21.43
C VAL A 49 -4.35 -14.73 20.91
N GLU A 50 -5.37 -15.47 20.51
CA GLU A 50 -5.20 -16.78 19.89
C GLU A 50 -4.95 -16.66 18.37
N TRP A 51 -5.68 -15.79 17.70
CA TRP A 51 -5.51 -15.50 16.28
C TRP A 51 -6.02 -14.10 15.92
N VAL A 52 -5.58 -13.59 14.78
CA VAL A 52 -5.95 -12.27 14.27
C VAL A 52 -6.28 -12.36 12.79
N SER A 53 -7.40 -11.76 12.37
CA SER A 53 -7.71 -11.53 10.97
C SER A 53 -7.60 -10.03 10.69
N VAL A 54 -6.83 -9.67 9.66
CA VAL A 54 -6.54 -8.28 9.34
C VAL A 54 -6.85 -8.00 7.88
N ALA A 55 -7.65 -6.94 7.64
CA ALA A 55 -7.85 -6.37 6.31
C ALA A 55 -7.31 -4.94 6.29
N THR A 56 -6.50 -4.61 5.30
CA THR A 56 -5.87 -3.30 5.18
C THR A 56 -6.07 -2.69 3.81
N TYR A 57 -6.10 -1.35 3.76
CA TYR A 57 -6.05 -0.56 2.53
C TYR A 57 -4.79 0.29 2.55
N GLN A 58 -3.77 -0.18 1.85
CA GLN A 58 -2.47 0.50 1.79
C GLN A 58 -2.54 1.67 0.83
N ALA A 59 -2.11 2.85 1.28
CA ALA A 59 -2.03 4.03 0.42
C ALA A 59 -0.88 3.90 -0.61
N ALA A 60 -1.07 4.46 -1.80
CA ALA A 60 -0.04 4.52 -2.84
C ALA A 60 1.27 5.19 -2.38
N SER A 61 1.19 6.07 -1.37
CA SER A 61 2.36 6.73 -0.77
C SER A 61 3.36 5.75 -0.14
N GLY A 62 2.91 4.56 0.30
CA GLY A 62 3.79 3.50 0.77
C GLY A 62 4.78 2.99 -0.29
N GLY A 63 4.43 3.08 -1.58
CA GLY A 63 5.32 2.78 -2.70
C GLY A 63 6.33 3.89 -3.03
N GLY A 64 6.22 5.04 -2.37
CA GLY A 64 7.10 6.19 -2.53
C GLY A 64 6.73 7.11 -3.69
N ALA A 65 7.60 8.09 -3.94
CA ALA A 65 7.30 9.20 -4.85
C ALA A 65 7.00 8.78 -6.30
N ARG A 66 7.61 7.70 -6.79
CA ARG A 66 7.36 7.20 -8.16
C ARG A 66 5.93 6.70 -8.31
N HIS A 67 5.47 5.88 -7.38
CA HIS A 67 4.09 5.37 -7.33
C HIS A 67 3.07 6.50 -7.21
N MET A 68 3.33 7.48 -6.32
CA MET A 68 2.45 8.64 -6.20
C MET A 68 2.35 9.46 -7.50
N ARG A 69 3.48 9.69 -8.18
CA ARG A 69 3.49 10.39 -9.47
C ARG A 69 2.72 9.64 -10.54
N GLU A 70 2.87 8.33 -10.61
CA GLU A 70 2.14 7.49 -11.56
C GLU A 70 0.64 7.55 -11.31
N LEU A 71 0.19 7.40 -10.04
CA LEU A 71 -1.22 7.53 -9.68
C LEU A 71 -1.80 8.89 -10.08
N LEU A 72 -1.10 9.99 -9.77
CA LEU A 72 -1.54 11.34 -10.17
C LEU A 72 -1.58 11.51 -11.69
N SER A 73 -0.64 10.92 -12.42
CA SER A 73 -0.65 10.91 -13.88
C SER A 73 -1.84 10.15 -14.44
N GLN A 74 -2.16 8.97 -13.91
CA GLN A 74 -3.36 8.21 -14.26
C GLN A 74 -4.64 9.02 -14.00
N MET A 75 -4.77 9.65 -12.83
CA MET A 75 -5.92 10.50 -12.49
C MET A 75 -6.07 11.65 -13.47
N GLY A 76 -4.97 12.32 -13.81
CA GLY A 76 -4.96 13.41 -14.79
C GLY A 76 -5.38 12.94 -16.18
N GLN A 77 -4.90 11.80 -16.64
CA GLN A 77 -5.29 11.24 -17.95
C GLN A 77 -6.77 10.86 -17.99
N LEU A 78 -7.30 10.22 -16.94
CA LEU A 78 -8.72 9.90 -16.83
C LEU A 78 -9.58 11.16 -16.88
N HIS A 79 -9.24 12.19 -16.11
CA HIS A 79 -9.95 13.46 -16.12
C HIS A 79 -9.90 14.11 -17.50
N ASN A 80 -8.71 14.22 -18.11
CA ASN A 80 -8.55 14.87 -19.42
C ASN A 80 -9.31 14.15 -20.54
N HIS A 81 -9.42 12.82 -20.45
CA HIS A 81 -10.13 12.01 -21.44
C HIS A 81 -11.65 12.29 -21.51
N VAL A 82 -12.24 12.78 -20.43
CA VAL A 82 -13.66 13.07 -20.32
C VAL A 82 -13.94 14.53 -19.94
N ALA A 83 -12.94 15.41 -20.03
CA ALA A 83 -13.06 16.78 -19.58
C ALA A 83 -14.15 17.58 -20.32
N ALA A 84 -14.33 17.32 -21.62
CA ALA A 84 -15.35 17.96 -22.43
C ALA A 84 -16.77 17.56 -21.99
N GLU A 85 -16.98 16.28 -21.75
CA GLU A 85 -18.25 15.75 -21.28
C GLU A 85 -18.57 16.21 -19.84
N LEU A 86 -17.56 16.31 -18.99
CA LEU A 86 -17.73 16.83 -17.63
C LEU A 86 -18.11 18.32 -17.61
N ALA A 87 -17.66 19.07 -18.61
CA ALA A 87 -17.98 20.49 -18.75
C ALA A 87 -19.39 20.74 -19.36
N ASP A 88 -19.98 19.75 -20.01
CA ASP A 88 -21.31 19.84 -20.62
C ASP A 88 -22.37 19.15 -19.73
N PRO A 89 -23.26 19.93 -19.07
CA PRO A 89 -24.33 19.38 -18.24
C PRO A 89 -25.33 18.46 -18.99
N ALA A 90 -25.34 18.50 -20.32
CA ALA A 90 -26.21 17.66 -21.15
C ALA A 90 -25.57 16.27 -21.41
N SER A 91 -24.31 16.09 -21.11
CA SER A 91 -23.63 14.82 -21.30
C SER A 91 -24.20 13.73 -20.40
N ALA A 92 -24.47 12.55 -20.99
CA ALA A 92 -24.99 11.43 -20.25
C ALA A 92 -23.88 10.80 -19.37
N ILE A 93 -24.13 10.64 -18.07
CA ILE A 93 -23.16 10.08 -17.13
C ILE A 93 -22.66 8.67 -17.53
N LEU A 94 -23.52 7.86 -18.15
CA LEU A 94 -23.13 6.53 -18.63
C LEU A 94 -22.15 6.58 -19.80
N ASP A 95 -22.14 7.64 -20.60
CA ASP A 95 -21.16 7.80 -21.67
C ASP A 95 -19.80 8.22 -21.11
N ILE A 96 -19.80 9.06 -20.09
CA ILE A 96 -18.59 9.40 -19.32
C ILE A 96 -18.01 8.14 -18.69
N GLU A 97 -18.82 7.34 -18.02
CA GLU A 97 -18.39 6.08 -17.39
C GLU A 97 -17.79 5.09 -18.40
N ARG A 98 -18.44 4.90 -19.55
CA ARG A 98 -17.92 4.03 -20.62
C ARG A 98 -16.55 4.50 -21.13
N LYS A 99 -16.36 5.81 -21.32
CA LYS A 99 -15.08 6.38 -21.75
C LYS A 99 -13.99 6.14 -20.71
N VAL A 100 -14.25 6.39 -19.43
CA VAL A 100 -13.32 6.14 -18.33
C VAL A 100 -12.96 4.66 -18.27
N THR A 101 -13.95 3.78 -18.32
CA THR A 101 -13.73 2.32 -18.29
C THR A 101 -12.93 1.86 -19.52
N SER A 102 -13.22 2.40 -20.70
CA SER A 102 -12.50 2.08 -21.94
C SER A 102 -11.03 2.46 -21.81
N LEU A 103 -10.72 3.68 -21.36
CA LEU A 103 -9.34 4.13 -21.16
C LEU A 103 -8.61 3.28 -20.09
N THR A 104 -9.28 2.98 -18.99
CA THR A 104 -8.68 2.14 -17.92
C THR A 104 -8.29 0.76 -18.44
N ARG A 105 -9.03 0.21 -19.41
CA ARG A 105 -8.78 -1.13 -20.00
C ARG A 105 -7.93 -1.11 -21.26
N SER A 106 -7.64 0.06 -21.84
CA SER A 106 -6.92 0.17 -23.10
C SER A 106 -5.44 -0.20 -23.03
N GLY A 107 -4.83 -0.16 -21.84
CA GLY A 107 -3.39 -0.29 -21.66
C GLY A 107 -2.59 0.99 -21.91
N GLU A 108 -3.26 2.14 -22.12
CA GLU A 108 -2.63 3.42 -22.41
C GLU A 108 -2.21 4.19 -21.13
N LEU A 109 -2.79 3.85 -19.99
CA LEU A 109 -2.41 4.46 -18.72
C LEU A 109 -1.00 4.03 -18.29
N PRO A 110 -0.21 4.93 -17.69
CA PRO A 110 1.12 4.57 -17.17
C PRO A 110 0.99 3.59 -16.01
N VAL A 111 1.73 2.48 -16.07
CA VAL A 111 1.68 1.38 -15.08
C VAL A 111 3.07 0.85 -14.72
N ASP A 112 4.11 1.62 -14.98
CA ASP A 112 5.51 1.20 -14.80
C ASP A 112 5.86 0.81 -13.37
N ASN A 113 5.15 1.37 -12.38
CA ASN A 113 5.40 1.11 -10.97
C ASN A 113 4.37 0.17 -10.34
N PHE A 114 3.09 0.29 -10.71
CA PHE A 114 2.02 -0.57 -10.17
C PHE A 114 1.77 -1.83 -11.01
N GLY A 115 2.19 -1.86 -12.26
CA GLY A 115 1.90 -2.95 -13.19
C GLY A 115 0.48 -2.96 -13.75
N VAL A 116 -0.45 -2.25 -13.11
CA VAL A 116 -1.86 -2.11 -13.49
C VAL A 116 -2.38 -0.72 -13.14
N PRO A 117 -3.48 -0.23 -13.75
CA PRO A 117 -4.10 1.02 -13.36
C PRO A 117 -4.64 0.97 -11.92
N LEU A 118 -4.27 1.99 -11.12
CA LEU A 118 -4.75 2.15 -9.75
C LEU A 118 -5.80 3.26 -9.63
N ALA A 119 -5.75 4.29 -10.46
CA ALA A 119 -6.68 5.42 -10.37
C ALA A 119 -8.14 4.97 -10.49
N GLY A 120 -8.96 5.33 -9.50
CA GLY A 120 -10.37 4.93 -9.40
C GLY A 120 -10.61 3.46 -9.02
N SER A 121 -9.58 2.73 -8.58
CA SER A 121 -9.64 1.31 -8.27
C SER A 121 -8.80 0.95 -7.04
N LEU A 122 -8.64 -0.33 -6.80
CA LEU A 122 -7.68 -0.88 -5.87
C LEU A 122 -6.96 -2.07 -6.51
N ILE A 123 -5.75 -2.35 -6.05
CA ILE A 123 -4.99 -3.53 -6.44
C ILE A 123 -5.10 -4.52 -5.28
N PRO A 124 -5.74 -5.70 -5.46
CA PRO A 124 -6.01 -6.65 -4.37
C PRO A 124 -4.78 -7.45 -3.95
N TRP A 125 -3.61 -7.07 -4.42
CA TRP A 125 -2.34 -7.73 -4.13
C TRP A 125 -1.23 -6.71 -3.96
N ILE A 126 -0.42 -6.86 -2.91
CA ILE A 126 0.75 -6.01 -2.68
C ILE A 126 2.02 -6.86 -2.71
N ASP A 127 3.04 -6.39 -3.48
CA ASP A 127 4.34 -7.04 -3.62
C ASP A 127 4.27 -8.47 -4.22
N LYS A 128 5.25 -9.31 -3.94
CA LYS A 128 5.39 -10.64 -4.54
C LYS A 128 4.85 -11.72 -3.62
N GLN A 129 4.19 -12.71 -4.25
CA GLN A 129 3.83 -13.93 -3.55
C GLN A 129 5.10 -14.69 -3.15
N LEU A 130 5.15 -15.15 -1.91
CA LEU A 130 6.19 -16.02 -1.41
C LEU A 130 5.75 -17.49 -1.51
N ASP A 131 6.73 -18.43 -1.46
CA ASP A 131 6.45 -19.87 -1.59
C ASP A 131 5.61 -20.45 -0.45
N ASN A 132 5.50 -19.72 0.64
CA ASN A 132 4.72 -20.10 1.82
C ASN A 132 3.29 -19.49 1.87
N GLY A 133 2.85 -18.83 0.81
CA GLY A 133 1.51 -18.24 0.69
C GLY A 133 1.43 -16.77 1.00
#